data_102c73b17e9f8ef63c304c1db0989fb1
#
_entry.id   102c73b17e9f8ef63c304c1db0989fb1
#
_cell.length_a   1.000
_cell.length_b   1.000
_cell.length_c   1.000
_cell.angle_alpha   90.00
_cell.angle_beta   90.00
_cell.angle_gamma   90.00
#
_symmetry.space_group_name_H-M   'P 1'
#
loop_
_entity.id
_entity.type
_entity.pdbx_description
1 polymer ?
#
loop_
_entity_poly.entity_id
_entity_poly.type
_entity_poly.pdbx_seq_one_letter_code
_entity_poly.pdbx_strand_id
1 'polypeptide(L)'
;MSLRKKSWAVLVVTSVVFAAPALAADDPKLKDLTAVVALLGLPCGQVVSATQLKENDHLATCKDGNRYHVHVDVNGRVVAEKQ
;
A
#
# COMPACT_ATOMS: atom_id res chain seq x y z
N MET A 1 23.40 -47.73 -4.62
CA MET A 1 23.04 -47.30 -4.72
C MET A 1 22.48 -46.54 -4.61
N SER A 2 22.58 -46.41 -4.80
CA SER A 2 22.06 -45.66 -4.75
C SER A 2 21.51 -44.88 -4.67
N LEU A 3 21.55 -44.78 -4.62
CA LEU A 3 20.96 -44.06 -4.62
C LEU A 3 20.52 -43.22 -4.45
N ARG A 4 20.61 -43.13 -4.42
CA ARG A 4 20.16 -42.43 -4.36
C ARG A 4 19.64 -41.55 -4.24
N LYS A 5 19.62 -41.32 -4.25
CA LYS A 5 19.12 -40.61 -4.32
C LYS A 5 18.61 -39.78 -4.23
N LYS A 6 18.49 -39.56 -4.10
CA LYS A 6 17.92 -38.83 -4.17
C LYS A 6 17.47 -37.99 -3.90
N SER A 7 17.47 -37.70 -3.84
CA SER A 7 17.02 -36.97 -3.51
C SER A 7 16.79 -36.04 -3.48
N TRP A 8 16.77 -35.62 -3.63
CA TRP A 8 16.50 -34.65 -3.59
C TRP A 8 15.83 -33.84 -3.53
N ALA A 9 15.84 -33.57 -3.44
CA ALA A 9 15.36 -32.86 -3.34
C ALA A 9 14.83 -32.08 -3.29
N VAL A 10 14.64 -31.55 -3.28
CA VAL A 10 14.09 -30.78 -3.29
C VAL A 10 13.84 -29.84 -2.84
N LEU A 11 13.91 -29.27 -2.89
CA LEU A 11 13.69 -28.32 -2.49
C LEU A 11 12.96 -27.49 -2.60
N VAL A 12 12.60 -27.10 -2.48
CA VAL A 12 11.81 -26.45 -2.57
C VAL A 12 11.68 -25.40 -2.02
N VAL A 13 11.72 -24.58 -2.34
CA VAL A 13 11.71 -23.58 -1.87
C VAL A 13 10.79 -22.85 -1.86
N THR A 14 10.22 -22.50 -1.37
CA THR A 14 9.36 -21.80 -1.33
C THR A 14 9.51 -20.67 -0.82
N SER A 15 9.78 -19.77 -1.49
CA SER A 15 9.98 -18.61 -1.02
C SER A 15 8.80 -17.97 -0.81
N VAL A 16 8.41 -17.61 0.12
CA VAL A 16 7.37 -16.96 0.30
C VAL A 16 7.66 -15.66 0.54
N VAL A 17 7.23 -14.79 -0.20
CA VAL A 17 7.52 -13.55 -0.01
C VAL A 17 6.40 -12.90 0.52
N PHE A 18 6.44 -12.25 1.50
CA PHE A 18 5.46 -11.55 2.00
C PHE A 18 5.69 -10.23 1.81
N ALA A 19 5.04 -9.59 1.03
CA ALA A 19 5.20 -8.24 0.85
C ALA A 19 4.51 -7.55 1.93
N ALA A 20 4.92 -6.41 2.19
CA ALA A 20 4.22 -5.55 3.04
C ALA A 20 2.87 -5.36 2.43
N PRO A 21 1.89 -5.04 3.17
CA PRO A 21 0.56 -4.92 2.65
C PRO A 21 0.39 -3.66 1.85
N ALA A 22 1.16 -3.52 0.80
CA ALA A 22 0.98 -2.40 -0.09
C ALA A 22 -0.13 -2.74 -1.06
N LEU A 23 -0.98 -1.78 -1.35
CA LEU A 23 -2.09 -2.01 -2.25
C LEU A 23 -1.66 -1.84 -3.69
N ALA A 24 -2.26 -2.60 -4.57
CA ALA A 24 -1.99 -2.45 -6.00
C ALA A 24 -2.60 -1.17 -6.52
N ALA A 25 -2.04 -0.62 -7.57
CA ALA A 25 -2.47 0.66 -8.10
C ALA A 25 -3.94 0.69 -8.51
N ASP A 26 -4.52 -0.45 -8.82
CA ASP A 26 -5.93 -0.49 -9.19
C ASP A 26 -6.83 -0.91 -8.04
N ASP A 27 -6.29 -0.96 -6.83
CA ASP A 27 -7.08 -1.31 -5.68
C ASP A 27 -8.12 -0.21 -5.42
N PRO A 28 -9.36 -0.56 -5.08
CA PRO A 28 -10.39 0.44 -4.81
C PRO A 28 -10.00 1.42 -3.71
N LYS A 29 -9.24 0.99 -2.72
CA LYS A 29 -8.81 1.88 -1.65
C LYS A 29 -7.92 2.98 -2.21
N LEU A 30 -7.08 2.69 -3.18
CA LEU A 30 -6.23 3.70 -3.78
C LEU A 30 -7.05 4.69 -4.60
N LYS A 31 -8.11 4.22 -5.24
CA LYS A 31 -9.00 5.10 -5.97
C LYS A 31 -9.73 6.02 -5.02
N ASP A 32 -10.15 5.51 -3.87
CA ASP A 32 -10.82 6.30 -2.87
C ASP A 32 -9.88 7.37 -2.33
N LEU A 33 -8.64 7.00 -2.03
CA LEU A 33 -7.66 7.96 -1.52
C LEU A 33 -7.33 9.00 -2.57
N THR A 34 -7.28 8.62 -3.83
CA THR A 34 -7.06 9.55 -4.92
C THR A 34 -8.18 10.59 -4.95
N ALA A 35 -9.42 10.13 -4.82
CA ALA A 35 -10.56 11.03 -4.83
C ALA A 35 -10.52 11.97 -3.62
N VAL A 36 -10.15 11.47 -2.46
CA VAL A 36 -10.08 12.29 -1.26
C VAL A 36 -9.03 13.38 -1.43
N VAL A 37 -7.85 13.04 -1.90
CA VAL A 37 -6.78 14.03 -2.07
C VAL A 37 -7.20 15.06 -3.12
N ALA A 38 -7.85 14.62 -4.18
CA ALA A 38 -8.32 15.54 -5.22
C ALA A 38 -9.39 16.49 -4.69
N LEU A 39 -10.31 15.97 -3.89
CA LEU A 39 -11.37 16.81 -3.33
C LEU A 39 -10.81 17.82 -2.35
N LEU A 40 -9.70 17.52 -1.71
CA LEU A 40 -9.04 18.44 -0.81
C LEU A 40 -8.19 19.45 -1.58
N GLY A 41 -8.11 19.31 -2.89
CA GLY A 41 -7.38 20.28 -3.71
C GLY A 41 -5.87 20.14 -3.65
N LEU A 42 -5.38 18.95 -3.28
CA LEU A 42 -3.95 18.76 -3.11
C LEU A 42 -3.33 18.12 -4.35
N PRO A 43 -2.12 18.52 -4.72
CA PRO A 43 -1.47 17.95 -5.89
C PRO A 43 -1.07 16.52 -5.60
N CYS A 44 -1.40 15.61 -6.49
CA CYS A 44 -1.10 14.20 -6.30
C CYS A 44 -1.04 13.47 -7.64
N GLY A 45 -1.97 13.74 -8.50
CA GLY A 45 -2.14 13.00 -9.73
C GLY A 45 -2.94 11.75 -9.46
N GLN A 46 -2.39 10.86 -8.67
CA GLN A 46 -3.05 9.60 -8.39
C GLN A 46 -2.31 8.96 -7.24
N VAL A 47 -3.01 8.39 -6.30
CA VAL A 47 -2.38 7.62 -5.23
C VAL A 47 -1.99 6.28 -5.80
N VAL A 48 -0.70 5.97 -5.78
CA VAL A 48 -0.19 4.74 -6.35
C VAL A 48 0.13 3.69 -5.31
N SER A 49 0.25 4.09 -4.05
CA SER A 49 0.40 3.13 -2.97
C SER A 49 -0.07 3.76 -1.67
N ALA A 50 -0.43 2.95 -0.73
CA ALA A 50 -0.88 3.42 0.57
C ALA A 50 -0.58 2.39 1.62
N THR A 51 -0.23 2.86 2.81
CA THR A 51 0.00 2.01 3.95
C THR A 51 -1.00 2.41 5.01
N GLN A 52 -1.72 1.45 5.53
CA GLN A 52 -2.66 1.74 6.61
C GLN A 52 -1.89 1.77 7.91
N LEU A 53 -1.92 2.89 8.59
CA LEU A 53 -1.22 3.05 9.85
C LEU A 53 -2.09 2.58 11.01
N LYS A 54 -3.37 2.89 10.93
CA LYS A 54 -4.36 2.38 11.86
C LYS A 54 -5.70 2.64 11.22
N GLU A 55 -6.75 2.33 11.91
CA GLU A 55 -8.08 2.47 11.34
C GLU A 55 -8.32 3.91 10.91
N ASN A 56 -8.73 4.11 9.70
CA ASN A 56 -9.00 5.43 9.14
C ASN A 56 -7.76 6.33 9.08
N ASP A 57 -6.58 5.74 8.99
CA ASP A 57 -5.36 6.49 9.04
C ASP A 57 -4.40 5.86 8.04
N HIS A 58 -4.12 6.54 6.95
CA HIS A 58 -3.33 6.00 5.86
C HIS A 58 -2.21 6.93 5.46
N LEU A 59 -1.11 6.36 5.03
CA LEU A 59 -0.03 7.12 4.43
C LEU A 59 -0.10 6.85 2.94
N ALA A 60 -0.45 7.85 2.17
CA ALA A 60 -0.65 7.71 0.73
C ALA A 60 0.54 8.28 -0.02
N THR A 61 0.99 7.57 -1.03
CA THR A 61 2.06 8.04 -1.91
C THR A 61 1.47 8.31 -3.28
N CYS A 62 1.75 9.48 -3.80
CA CYS A 62 1.20 9.93 -5.05
C CYS A 62 2.13 9.69 -6.22
N LYS A 63 1.57 9.63 -7.40
CA LYS A 63 2.34 9.41 -8.61
C LYS A 63 3.37 10.52 -8.82
N ASP A 64 3.06 11.73 -8.39
CA ASP A 64 3.97 12.85 -8.54
C ASP A 64 5.06 12.90 -7.47
N GLY A 65 5.10 11.92 -6.59
CA GLY A 65 6.12 11.87 -5.54
C GLY A 65 5.67 12.45 -4.21
N ASN A 66 4.58 13.15 -4.16
CA ASN A 66 4.08 13.69 -2.91
C ASN A 66 3.52 12.57 -2.04
N ARG A 67 3.60 12.75 -0.76
CA ARG A 67 3.06 11.80 0.19
C ARG A 67 2.20 12.55 1.18
N TYR A 68 1.10 11.93 1.56
CA TYR A 68 0.16 12.57 2.46
C TYR A 68 -0.28 11.60 3.54
N HIS A 69 -0.42 12.12 4.74
CA HIS A 69 -1.00 11.37 5.83
C HIS A 69 -2.48 11.72 5.83
N VAL A 70 -3.29 10.76 5.43
CA VAL A 70 -4.74 10.96 5.29
C VAL A 70 -5.40 10.32 6.47
N HIS A 71 -6.13 11.12 7.23
CA HIS A 71 -6.77 10.60 8.43
C HIS A 71 -8.05 11.39 8.72
N VAL A 72 -8.77 10.96 9.74
CA VAL A 72 -9.99 11.63 10.15
C VAL A 72 -9.69 12.40 11.43
N ASP A 73 -10.00 13.67 11.45
CA ASP A 73 -9.71 14.49 12.62
C ASP A 73 -10.80 14.31 13.69
N VAL A 74 -10.66 15.03 14.79
CA VAL A 74 -11.57 14.89 15.91
C VAL A 74 -12.99 15.32 15.58
N ASN A 75 -13.16 16.09 14.53
CA ASN A 75 -14.48 16.54 14.11
C ASN A 75 -15.11 15.63 13.07
N GLY A 76 -14.47 14.52 12.76
CA GLY A 76 -15.00 13.58 11.78
C GLY A 76 -14.70 13.96 10.34
N ARG A 77 -13.79 14.91 10.11
CA ARG A 77 -13.46 15.32 8.76
C ARG A 77 -12.25 14.60 8.29
N VAL A 78 -12.22 14.28 7.00
CA VAL A 78 -11.05 13.68 6.40
C VAL A 78 -10.07 14.80 6.06
N VAL A 79 -8.84 14.67 6.53
CA VAL A 79 -7.79 15.64 6.26
C VAL A 79 -6.56 14.92 5.73
N ALA A 80 -5.73 15.65 5.00
CA ALA A 80 -4.49 15.10 4.47
C ALA A 80 -3.37 16.08 4.75
N GLU A 81 -2.31 15.58 5.35
CA GLU A 81 -1.18 16.41 5.70
C GLU A 81 0.02 15.97 4.89
N LYS A 82 0.65 16.89 4.21
CA LYS A 82 1.81 16.57 3.39
C LYS A 82 2.99 16.15 4.26
N GLN A 83 3.63 15.09 3.85
CA GLN A 83 4.78 14.56 4.58
C GLN A 83 6.10 15.02 3.99
#